data_cd1088677d51b775fc1c83b5b1de5cd1
#
_entry.id   cd1088677d51b775fc1c83b5b1de5cd1
#
_cell.length_a   1.000
_cell.length_b   1.000
_cell.length_c   1.000
_cell.angle_alpha   90.00
_cell.angle_beta   90.00
_cell.angle_gamma   90.00
#
_symmetry.space_group_name_H-M   'P 1'
#
loop_
_entity.id
_entity.type
_entity.pdbx_description
1 polymer ?
#
loop_
_entity_poly.entity_id
_entity_poly.type
_entity_poly.pdbx_seq_one_letter_code
_entity_poly.pdbx_strand_id
1 'polypeptide(L)'
;MSRPVRPYVLSPYNSNATIVNGEVIVDPRRKKVAITGAGQSMRLLPWQDQTWELWGINNFWNAMRDADDRLRACRWFELHPPTTDIQDEHDMNWIRECPVPIYTTEPFPDNPNAVTFPVDRLASKYRDYFSCTFAYQIALAIDEGFEEIAVHGLELAYGTQREATVERACVDWWLGYAEGRGLKVTVPAEDFTLKHWARYGFDYWKEANTVKQYVESLIGRKIAE
;
A
#
# COMPACT_ATOMS: atom_id res chain seq x y z
N MET A 1 19.01 25.09 2.44
CA MET A 1 19.67 24.65 1.19
C MET A 1 18.91 23.44 0.70
N SER A 2 18.07 23.61 -0.35
CA SER A 2 17.36 22.49 -0.97
C SER A 2 18.38 21.54 -1.59
N ARG A 3 18.29 20.25 -1.28
CA ARG A 3 19.08 19.23 -1.99
C ARG A 3 18.73 19.31 -3.48
N PRO A 4 19.72 19.22 -4.39
CA PRO A 4 19.42 19.16 -5.80
C PRO A 4 18.51 17.95 -6.06
N VAL A 5 17.37 18.19 -6.71
CA VAL A 5 16.47 17.12 -7.14
C VAL A 5 17.24 16.29 -8.16
N ARG A 6 17.49 15.03 -7.85
CA ARG A 6 18.11 14.10 -8.79
C ARG A 6 17.01 13.55 -9.69
N PRO A 7 17.24 13.44 -11.01
CA PRO A 7 16.25 12.83 -11.88
C PRO A 7 15.93 11.40 -11.44
N TYR A 8 14.64 11.06 -11.41
CA TYR A 8 14.20 9.71 -11.08
C TYR A 8 14.46 8.80 -12.27
N VAL A 9 15.37 7.83 -12.10
CA VAL A 9 15.67 6.82 -13.10
C VAL A 9 15.00 5.52 -12.68
N LEU A 10 14.30 4.88 -13.61
CA LEU A 10 13.64 3.58 -13.36
C LEU A 10 14.66 2.46 -13.25
N SER A 11 14.40 1.55 -12.30
CA SER A 11 15.10 0.29 -12.25
C SER A 11 14.66 -0.61 -13.43
N PRO A 12 15.57 -1.35 -14.07
CA PRO A 12 15.22 -2.27 -15.15
C PRO A 12 14.25 -3.38 -14.71
N TYR A 13 14.10 -3.59 -13.42
CA TYR A 13 13.16 -4.58 -12.87
C TYR A 13 11.69 -4.12 -12.91
N ASN A 14 11.41 -2.83 -13.05
CA ASN A 14 10.05 -2.29 -12.88
C ASN A 14 9.56 -1.38 -14.02
N SER A 15 10.15 -1.45 -15.20
CA SER A 15 10.09 -0.40 -16.21
C SER A 15 8.86 -0.37 -17.13
N ASN A 16 7.77 -1.13 -16.92
CA ASN A 16 6.82 -1.37 -18.01
C ASN A 16 5.33 -1.14 -17.71
N ALA A 17 4.97 -0.33 -16.74
CA ALA A 17 3.59 0.15 -16.69
C ALA A 17 3.40 1.24 -17.77
N THR A 18 2.49 1.02 -18.70
CA THR A 18 2.21 1.92 -19.81
C THR A 18 0.84 2.58 -19.61
N ILE A 19 0.74 3.88 -19.86
CA ILE A 19 -0.56 4.58 -19.83
C ILE A 19 -1.07 4.68 -21.27
N VAL A 20 -2.31 4.24 -21.49
CA VAL A 20 -3.02 4.38 -22.77
C VAL A 20 -4.39 4.96 -22.48
N ASN A 21 -4.71 6.10 -23.11
CA ASN A 21 -5.98 6.80 -22.93
C ASN A 21 -6.34 7.10 -21.46
N GLY A 22 -5.35 7.41 -20.63
CA GLY A 22 -5.57 7.70 -19.20
C GLY A 22 -5.74 6.48 -18.29
N GLU A 23 -5.57 5.27 -18.83
CA GLU A 23 -5.60 4.02 -18.06
C GLU A 23 -4.24 3.36 -18.04
N VAL A 24 -3.89 2.78 -16.89
CA VAL A 24 -2.66 2.00 -16.75
C VAL A 24 -2.89 0.60 -17.30
N ILE A 25 -2.06 0.20 -18.25
CA ILE A 25 -2.12 -1.13 -18.85
C ILE A 25 -1.26 -2.09 -18.03
N VAL A 26 -1.91 -3.13 -17.51
CA VAL A 26 -1.24 -4.21 -16.77
C VAL A 26 -0.44 -5.08 -17.74
N ASP A 27 0.83 -5.33 -17.44
CA ASP A 27 1.61 -6.31 -18.17
C ASP A 27 1.01 -7.72 -17.92
N PRO A 28 0.51 -8.41 -18.93
CA PRO A 28 -0.15 -9.72 -18.75
C PRO A 28 0.76 -10.80 -18.16
N ARG A 29 2.07 -10.59 -18.15
CA ARG A 29 3.06 -11.48 -17.52
C ARG A 29 3.12 -11.28 -16.01
N ARG A 30 2.65 -10.14 -15.52
CA ARG A 30 2.67 -9.77 -14.10
C ARG A 30 1.30 -10.00 -13.51
N LYS A 31 1.16 -11.13 -12.84
CA LYS A 31 -0.08 -11.56 -12.18
C LYS A 31 -0.07 -11.34 -10.69
N LYS A 32 1.01 -10.75 -10.17
CA LYS A 32 1.23 -10.57 -8.75
C LYS A 32 1.54 -9.12 -8.46
N VAL A 33 1.01 -8.61 -7.37
CA VAL A 33 1.29 -7.26 -6.89
C VAL A 33 1.73 -7.27 -5.43
N ALA A 34 2.79 -6.55 -5.13
CA ALA A 34 3.23 -6.26 -3.78
C ALA A 34 2.96 -4.79 -3.48
N ILE A 35 2.04 -4.57 -2.56
CA ILE A 35 1.64 -3.26 -2.04
C ILE A 35 2.50 -2.96 -0.82
N THR A 36 3.11 -1.78 -0.74
CA THR A 36 4.01 -1.49 0.36
C THR A 36 3.79 -0.15 1.01
N GLY A 37 3.84 -0.16 2.36
CA GLY A 37 4.03 1.00 3.21
C GLY A 37 5.48 1.13 3.69
N ALA A 38 5.72 2.05 4.62
CA ALA A 38 7.05 2.38 5.13
C ALA A 38 7.53 1.48 6.30
N GLY A 39 6.72 0.52 6.74
CA GLY A 39 7.01 -0.33 7.89
C GLY A 39 8.14 -1.34 7.63
N GLN A 40 8.56 -2.01 8.69
CA GLN A 40 9.76 -2.87 8.67
C GLN A 40 9.71 -4.02 7.67
N SER A 41 8.53 -4.59 7.43
CA SER A 41 8.39 -5.72 6.51
C SER A 41 8.58 -5.34 5.04
N MET A 42 8.70 -4.04 4.72
CA MET A 42 9.07 -3.58 3.38
C MET A 42 10.39 -4.22 2.88
N ARG A 43 11.32 -4.55 3.78
CA ARG A 43 12.56 -5.25 3.42
C ARG A 43 12.35 -6.63 2.77
N LEU A 44 11.18 -7.24 2.99
CA LEU A 44 10.79 -8.55 2.47
C LEU A 44 10.12 -8.48 1.09
N LEU A 45 9.99 -7.29 0.51
CA LEU A 45 9.48 -7.13 -0.85
C LEU A 45 10.23 -8.01 -1.85
N PRO A 46 9.55 -8.55 -2.86
CA PRO A 46 10.17 -9.39 -3.88
C PRO A 46 10.99 -8.54 -4.89
N TRP A 47 12.02 -7.88 -4.39
CA TRP A 47 12.79 -6.85 -5.10
C TRP A 47 13.41 -7.31 -6.43
N GLN A 48 13.71 -8.59 -6.58
CA GLN A 48 14.38 -9.15 -7.76
C GLN A 48 13.42 -9.96 -8.66
N ASP A 49 12.20 -10.21 -8.20
CA ASP A 49 11.24 -11.03 -8.95
C ASP A 49 10.40 -10.15 -9.88
N GLN A 50 10.69 -10.19 -11.18
CA GLN A 50 10.01 -9.41 -12.21
C GLN A 50 8.56 -9.86 -12.49
N THR A 51 8.11 -10.96 -11.88
CA THR A 51 6.69 -11.38 -11.98
C THR A 51 5.77 -10.58 -11.09
N TRP A 52 6.34 -9.76 -10.20
CA TRP A 52 5.62 -8.86 -9.32
C TRP A 52 5.59 -7.43 -9.84
N GLU A 53 4.47 -6.76 -9.73
CA GLU A 53 4.44 -5.30 -9.67
C GLU A 53 4.68 -4.83 -8.24
N LEU A 54 5.50 -3.81 -8.06
CA LEU A 54 5.72 -3.16 -6.76
C LEU A 54 4.99 -1.83 -6.76
N TRP A 55 4.05 -1.65 -5.84
CA TRP A 55 3.24 -0.44 -5.70
C TRP A 55 3.61 0.31 -4.43
N GLY A 56 4.00 1.58 -4.59
CA GLY A 56 4.33 2.47 -3.47
C GLY A 56 3.27 3.51 -3.20
N ILE A 57 3.36 4.18 -2.05
CA ILE A 57 2.42 5.23 -1.63
C ILE A 57 3.15 6.44 -1.04
N ASN A 58 2.47 7.58 -1.05
CA ASN A 58 2.84 8.79 -0.31
C ASN A 58 4.31 9.24 -0.53
N ASN A 59 4.96 9.72 0.50
CA ASN A 59 6.27 10.40 0.46
C ASN A 59 7.48 9.50 0.72
N PHE A 60 7.34 8.17 0.80
CA PHE A 60 8.49 7.31 1.10
C PHE A 60 9.22 6.74 -0.12
N TRP A 61 9.08 7.36 -1.29
CA TRP A 61 9.71 6.98 -2.55
C TRP A 61 11.24 6.81 -2.46
N ASN A 62 11.90 7.51 -1.54
CA ASN A 62 13.33 7.33 -1.28
C ASN A 62 13.68 5.92 -0.78
N ALA A 63 12.79 5.29 -0.02
CA ALA A 63 12.99 3.93 0.47
C ALA A 63 12.77 2.87 -0.62
N MET A 64 12.14 3.24 -1.74
CA MET A 64 11.90 2.36 -2.89
C MET A 64 13.02 2.44 -3.95
N ARG A 65 14.22 2.91 -3.58
CA ARG A 65 15.36 2.99 -4.49
C ARG A 65 16.31 1.81 -4.32
N ASP A 66 16.93 1.42 -5.41
CA ASP A 66 18.00 0.41 -5.39
C ASP A 66 19.37 1.05 -5.06
N ALA A 67 20.42 0.21 -5.04
CA ALA A 67 21.78 0.65 -4.75
C ALA A 67 22.34 1.68 -5.76
N ASP A 68 21.77 1.72 -6.97
CA ASP A 68 22.12 2.67 -8.02
C ASP A 68 21.21 3.91 -8.01
N ASP A 69 20.44 4.11 -6.93
CA ASP A 69 19.50 5.24 -6.75
C ASP A 69 18.33 5.25 -7.76
N ARG A 70 17.98 4.08 -8.33
CA ARG A 70 16.88 3.93 -9.27
C ARG A 70 15.61 3.51 -8.57
N LEU A 71 14.48 4.15 -8.94
CA LEU A 71 13.16 3.78 -8.40
C LEU A 71 12.76 2.37 -8.84
N ARG A 72 12.27 1.58 -7.89
CA ARG A 72 11.83 0.19 -8.11
C ARG A 72 10.32 0.01 -8.17
N ALA A 73 9.54 1.04 -7.92
CA ALA A 73 8.09 0.97 -8.03
C ALA A 73 7.64 0.87 -9.50
N CYS A 74 6.59 0.10 -9.74
CA CYS A 74 5.88 0.05 -11.03
C CYS A 74 4.79 1.11 -11.11
N ARG A 75 4.15 1.39 -9.98
CA ARG A 75 3.10 2.40 -9.83
C ARG A 75 3.23 3.09 -8.48
N TRP A 76 2.70 4.31 -8.42
CA TRP A 76 2.68 5.11 -7.21
C TRP A 76 1.26 5.59 -6.89
N PHE A 77 0.97 5.83 -5.62
CA PHE A 77 -0.33 6.31 -5.18
C PHE A 77 -0.15 7.48 -4.21
N GLU A 78 -0.61 8.64 -4.62
CA GLU A 78 -0.68 9.84 -3.81
C GLU A 78 -2.13 10.32 -3.79
N LEU A 79 -2.89 9.82 -2.83
CA LEU A 79 -4.34 10.03 -2.75
C LEU A 79 -4.74 11.04 -1.66
N HIS A 80 -3.79 11.87 -1.22
CA HIS A 80 -4.13 13.02 -0.38
C HIS A 80 -4.64 14.16 -1.26
N PRO A 81 -5.69 14.86 -0.83
CA PRO A 81 -6.16 16.06 -1.53
C PRO A 81 -5.03 17.11 -1.56
N PRO A 82 -4.82 17.81 -2.69
CA PRO A 82 -3.74 18.79 -2.83
C PRO A 82 -3.86 20.01 -1.91
N THR A 83 -4.99 20.16 -1.23
CA THR A 83 -5.28 21.26 -0.30
C THR A 83 -5.06 20.91 1.17
N THR A 84 -4.57 19.70 1.48
CA THR A 84 -4.30 19.30 2.87
C THR A 84 -2.91 19.74 3.31
N ASP A 85 -2.76 20.12 4.57
CA ASP A 85 -1.48 20.47 5.21
C ASP A 85 -0.46 19.30 5.21
N ILE A 86 -0.88 18.12 4.74
CA ILE A 86 -0.06 16.90 4.65
C ILE A 86 0.85 16.96 3.40
N GLN A 87 0.45 17.70 2.37
CA GLN A 87 1.26 17.85 1.17
C GLN A 87 2.18 19.05 1.31
N ASP A 88 3.40 18.81 1.68
CA ASP A 88 4.46 19.80 1.62
C ASP A 88 4.99 19.99 0.18
N GLU A 89 5.85 20.98 -0.03
CA GLU A 89 6.46 21.26 -1.34
C GLU A 89 7.23 20.05 -1.90
N HIS A 90 7.71 19.17 -1.04
CA HIS A 90 8.46 17.99 -1.42
C HIS A 90 7.55 16.92 -2.08
N ASP A 91 6.36 16.69 -1.53
CA ASP A 91 5.39 15.75 -2.10
C ASP A 91 4.88 16.24 -3.46
N MET A 92 4.63 17.54 -3.60
CA MET A 92 4.22 18.13 -4.88
C MET A 92 5.31 17.99 -5.95
N ASN A 93 6.57 18.13 -5.60
CA ASN A 93 7.69 17.90 -6.52
C ASN A 93 7.78 16.43 -6.93
N TRP A 94 7.56 15.51 -5.99
CA TRP A 94 7.48 14.09 -6.31
C TRP A 94 6.36 13.78 -7.30
N ILE A 95 5.15 14.32 -7.11
CA ILE A 95 4.04 14.11 -8.05
C ILE A 95 4.39 14.59 -9.45
N ARG A 96 5.05 15.77 -9.58
CA ARG A 96 5.47 16.33 -10.87
C ARG A 96 6.51 15.49 -11.60
N GLU A 97 7.41 14.86 -10.86
CA GLU A 97 8.60 14.20 -11.40
C GLU A 97 8.51 12.67 -11.40
N CYS A 98 7.42 12.10 -10.84
CA CYS A 98 7.25 10.66 -10.74
C CYS A 98 7.34 10.00 -12.13
N PRO A 99 8.30 9.09 -12.34
CA PRO A 99 8.57 8.52 -13.66
C PRO A 99 7.70 7.30 -13.98
N VAL A 100 6.87 6.86 -13.04
CA VAL A 100 5.92 5.74 -13.19
C VAL A 100 4.49 6.27 -13.12
N PRO A 101 3.48 5.50 -13.57
CA PRO A 101 2.10 5.87 -13.34
C PRO A 101 1.85 6.21 -11.88
N ILE A 102 1.38 7.44 -11.63
CA ILE A 102 1.05 7.93 -10.29
C ILE A 102 -0.43 8.25 -10.23
N TYR A 103 -1.13 7.56 -9.33
CA TYR A 103 -2.55 7.81 -9.09
C TYR A 103 -2.71 8.98 -8.12
N THR A 104 -3.57 9.91 -8.53
CA THR A 104 -3.94 11.12 -7.77
C THR A 104 -5.44 11.21 -7.59
N THR A 105 -5.92 12.01 -6.64
CA THR A 105 -7.36 12.22 -6.42
C THR A 105 -8.00 13.05 -7.52
N GLU A 106 -7.25 13.96 -8.14
CA GLU A 106 -7.67 14.88 -9.17
C GLU A 106 -6.70 14.84 -10.36
N PRO A 107 -7.11 15.30 -11.57
CA PRO A 107 -6.19 15.41 -12.69
C PRO A 107 -4.97 16.27 -12.36
N PHE A 108 -3.78 15.80 -12.73
CA PHE A 108 -2.52 16.50 -12.50
C PHE A 108 -1.75 16.67 -13.83
N PRO A 109 -2.07 17.73 -14.60
CA PRO A 109 -1.59 17.90 -15.97
C PRO A 109 -0.07 18.13 -16.09
N ASP A 110 0.59 18.55 -15.00
CA ASP A 110 2.03 18.82 -14.99
C ASP A 110 2.89 17.53 -15.07
N ASN A 111 2.29 16.35 -14.86
CA ASN A 111 2.96 15.07 -15.05
C ASN A 111 2.16 14.17 -16.03
N PRO A 112 2.73 13.80 -17.18
CA PRO A 112 2.07 12.93 -18.14
C PRO A 112 1.83 11.50 -17.61
N ASN A 113 2.48 11.11 -16.53
CA ASN A 113 2.28 9.83 -15.86
C ASN A 113 1.18 9.88 -14.77
N ALA A 114 0.60 11.06 -14.49
CA ALA A 114 -0.48 11.17 -13.52
C ALA A 114 -1.79 10.61 -14.07
N VAL A 115 -2.45 9.80 -13.25
CA VAL A 115 -3.72 9.15 -13.56
C VAL A 115 -4.69 9.43 -12.43
N THR A 116 -5.87 9.94 -12.73
CA THR A 116 -6.93 10.11 -11.71
C THR A 116 -7.38 8.73 -11.24
N PHE A 117 -7.39 8.53 -9.93
CA PHE A 117 -7.80 7.24 -9.36
C PHE A 117 -9.29 6.97 -9.64
N PRO A 118 -9.67 5.79 -10.14
CA PRO A 118 -11.04 5.50 -10.58
C PRO A 118 -11.96 5.12 -9.40
N VAL A 119 -12.08 6.00 -8.40
CA VAL A 119 -12.80 5.71 -7.15
C VAL A 119 -14.27 5.35 -7.38
N ASP A 120 -14.99 6.13 -8.21
CA ASP A 120 -16.42 5.90 -8.46
C ASP A 120 -16.68 4.55 -9.14
N ARG A 121 -15.80 4.15 -10.04
CA ARG A 121 -15.87 2.85 -10.72
C ARG A 121 -15.72 1.71 -9.71
N LEU A 122 -14.73 1.80 -8.83
CA LEU A 122 -14.47 0.76 -7.83
C LEU A 122 -15.56 0.71 -6.75
N ALA A 123 -15.99 1.87 -6.25
CA ALA A 123 -17.06 1.97 -5.25
C ALA A 123 -18.38 1.39 -5.79
N SER A 124 -18.74 1.70 -7.04
CA SER A 124 -19.96 1.18 -7.66
C SER A 124 -19.89 -0.32 -7.98
N LYS A 125 -18.72 -0.82 -8.35
CA LYS A 125 -18.52 -2.24 -8.73
C LYS A 125 -18.44 -3.18 -7.53
N TYR A 126 -17.87 -2.71 -6.43
CA TYR A 126 -17.61 -3.52 -5.24
C TYR A 126 -18.33 -3.00 -4.01
N ARG A 127 -17.65 -2.16 -3.24
CA ARG A 127 -18.18 -1.55 -2.03
C ARG A 127 -17.52 -0.19 -1.82
N ASP A 128 -18.31 0.82 -1.49
CA ASP A 128 -17.80 2.11 -1.06
C ASP A 128 -17.33 2.03 0.41
N TYR A 129 -16.15 1.42 0.59
CA TYR A 129 -15.52 1.25 1.90
C TYR A 129 -14.01 1.46 1.77
N PHE A 130 -13.60 2.73 1.88
CA PHE A 130 -12.21 3.14 1.72
C PHE A 130 -11.84 4.12 2.83
N SER A 131 -10.89 3.76 3.68
CA SER A 131 -10.42 4.58 4.80
C SER A 131 -8.93 4.94 4.71
N CYS A 132 -8.19 4.33 3.79
CA CYS A 132 -6.76 4.59 3.57
C CYS A 132 -6.33 4.17 2.17
N THR A 133 -5.17 4.63 1.74
CA THR A 133 -4.60 4.36 0.41
C THR A 133 -4.44 2.87 0.11
N PHE A 134 -4.10 2.06 1.11
CA PHE A 134 -3.97 0.60 0.94
C PHE A 134 -5.26 -0.07 0.50
N ALA A 135 -6.41 0.36 1.04
CA ALA A 135 -7.71 -0.16 0.63
C ALA A 135 -7.99 0.10 -0.85
N TYR A 136 -7.66 1.30 -1.33
CA TYR A 136 -7.76 1.66 -2.75
C TYR A 136 -6.85 0.80 -3.63
N GLN A 137 -5.62 0.57 -3.21
CA GLN A 137 -4.67 -0.27 -3.95
C GLN A 137 -5.16 -1.71 -4.05
N ILE A 138 -5.63 -2.31 -2.95
CA ILE A 138 -6.15 -3.69 -2.94
C ILE A 138 -7.37 -3.80 -3.85
N ALA A 139 -8.31 -2.85 -3.78
CA ALA A 139 -9.49 -2.83 -4.64
C ALA A 139 -9.12 -2.74 -6.13
N LEU A 140 -8.15 -1.89 -6.48
CA LEU A 140 -7.64 -1.77 -7.85
C LEU A 140 -6.97 -3.06 -8.32
N ALA A 141 -6.18 -3.70 -7.47
CA ALA A 141 -5.53 -4.97 -7.79
C ALA A 141 -6.55 -6.09 -8.09
N ILE A 142 -7.63 -6.15 -7.31
CA ILE A 142 -8.75 -7.07 -7.57
C ILE A 142 -9.41 -6.75 -8.91
N ASP A 143 -9.64 -5.47 -9.19
CA ASP A 143 -10.32 -5.01 -10.41
C ASP A 143 -9.53 -5.30 -11.69
N GLU A 144 -8.23 -5.14 -11.62
CA GLU A 144 -7.31 -5.39 -12.73
C GLU A 144 -6.96 -6.87 -12.93
N GLY A 145 -7.46 -7.76 -12.05
CA GLY A 145 -7.34 -9.20 -12.23
C GLY A 145 -5.99 -9.78 -11.83
N PHE A 146 -5.31 -9.19 -10.86
CA PHE A 146 -4.17 -9.84 -10.23
C PHE A 146 -4.60 -11.15 -9.55
N GLU A 147 -3.71 -12.13 -9.54
CA GLU A 147 -3.95 -13.45 -8.97
C GLU A 147 -3.36 -13.60 -7.56
N GLU A 148 -2.36 -12.76 -7.23
CA GLU A 148 -1.71 -12.74 -5.92
C GLU A 148 -1.48 -11.30 -5.47
N ILE A 149 -1.85 -11.01 -4.22
CA ILE A 149 -1.60 -9.73 -3.53
C ILE A 149 -0.72 -10.01 -2.32
N ALA A 150 0.43 -9.36 -2.24
CA ALA A 150 1.23 -9.31 -1.02
C ALA A 150 1.20 -7.89 -0.45
N VAL A 151 1.09 -7.78 0.87
CA VAL A 151 1.19 -6.50 1.57
C VAL A 151 2.42 -6.50 2.45
N HIS A 152 3.17 -5.39 2.44
CA HIS A 152 4.40 -5.24 3.20
C HIS A 152 4.47 -3.85 3.82
N GLY A 153 5.02 -3.73 5.02
CA GLY A 153 5.18 -2.45 5.70
C GLY A 153 3.87 -1.78 6.12
N LEU A 154 2.81 -2.58 6.30
CA LEU A 154 1.50 -2.12 6.74
C LEU A 154 1.37 -2.35 8.25
N GLU A 155 2.07 -1.56 9.04
CA GLU A 155 2.05 -1.75 10.48
C GLU A 155 0.75 -1.30 11.14
N LEU A 156 -0.04 -0.40 10.55
CA LEU A 156 -1.39 0.06 10.95
C LEU A 156 -1.76 -0.13 12.45
N ALA A 157 -0.77 -0.03 13.32
CA ALA A 157 -0.89 -0.32 14.75
C ALA A 157 -0.24 0.75 15.64
N TYR A 158 0.69 1.54 15.10
CA TYR A 158 1.56 2.38 15.91
C TYR A 158 1.43 3.88 15.68
N GLY A 159 0.88 4.32 14.55
CA GLY A 159 0.81 5.73 14.22
C GLY A 159 -0.28 6.45 15.01
N THR A 160 -1.53 6.06 14.77
CA THR A 160 -2.69 6.69 15.41
C THR A 160 -3.75 5.66 15.80
N GLN A 161 -4.64 6.06 16.71
CA GLN A 161 -5.82 5.24 17.03
C GLN A 161 -6.67 4.97 15.76
N ARG A 162 -6.73 5.92 14.84
CA ARG A 162 -7.44 5.77 13.57
C ARG A 162 -6.84 4.63 12.74
N GLU A 163 -5.52 4.59 12.57
CA GLU A 163 -4.84 3.51 11.84
C GLU A 163 -5.16 2.15 12.44
N ALA A 164 -5.02 2.01 13.76
CA ALA A 164 -5.22 0.75 14.44
C ALA A 164 -6.67 0.25 14.43
N THR A 165 -7.67 1.12 14.35
CA THR A 165 -9.08 0.77 14.51
C THR A 165 -9.92 0.90 13.25
N VAL A 166 -9.66 1.90 12.42
CA VAL A 166 -10.45 2.20 11.22
C VAL A 166 -9.75 1.70 9.96
N GLU A 167 -8.49 2.07 9.78
CA GLU A 167 -7.76 1.77 8.55
C GLU A 167 -7.41 0.29 8.46
N ARG A 168 -6.92 -0.29 9.54
CA ARG A 168 -6.65 -1.72 9.63
C ARG A 168 -7.89 -2.57 9.36
N ALA A 169 -9.03 -2.24 9.98
CA ALA A 169 -10.27 -2.96 9.74
C ALA A 169 -10.72 -2.91 8.28
N CYS A 170 -10.50 -1.77 7.63
CA CYS A 170 -10.77 -1.60 6.21
C CYS A 170 -9.84 -2.46 5.34
N VAL A 171 -8.54 -2.45 5.62
CA VAL A 171 -7.55 -3.28 4.92
C VAL A 171 -7.84 -4.77 5.12
N ASP A 172 -8.10 -5.19 6.36
CA ASP A 172 -8.46 -6.59 6.67
C ASP A 172 -9.69 -7.03 5.89
N TRP A 173 -10.70 -6.17 5.76
CA TRP A 173 -11.89 -6.45 4.98
C TRP A 173 -11.56 -6.64 3.49
N TRP A 174 -10.76 -5.75 2.89
CA TRP A 174 -10.40 -5.85 1.48
C TRP A 174 -9.51 -7.05 1.18
N LEU A 175 -8.59 -7.40 2.06
CA LEU A 175 -7.76 -8.61 1.91
C LEU A 175 -8.59 -9.88 2.03
N GLY A 176 -9.51 -9.95 3.01
CA GLY A 176 -10.46 -11.06 3.13
C GLY A 176 -11.41 -11.16 1.93
N TYR A 177 -11.82 -10.02 1.36
CA TYR A 177 -12.61 -10.00 0.13
C TYR A 177 -11.79 -10.53 -1.06
N ALA A 178 -10.51 -10.20 -1.18
CA ALA A 178 -9.62 -10.73 -2.21
C ALA A 178 -9.49 -12.26 -2.10
N GLU A 179 -9.25 -12.79 -0.89
CA GLU A 179 -9.22 -14.24 -0.65
C GLU A 179 -10.55 -14.92 -1.02
N GLY A 180 -11.68 -14.32 -0.62
CA GLY A 180 -13.02 -14.80 -0.96
C GLY A 180 -13.30 -14.84 -2.47
N ARG A 181 -12.58 -14.06 -3.25
CA ARG A 181 -12.61 -14.08 -4.72
C ARG A 181 -11.59 -15.04 -5.34
N GLY A 182 -10.82 -15.74 -4.53
CA GLY A 182 -9.84 -16.74 -4.97
C GLY A 182 -8.43 -16.20 -5.22
N LEU A 183 -8.14 -14.94 -4.87
CA LEU A 183 -6.78 -14.41 -4.94
C LEU A 183 -5.95 -15.01 -3.80
N LYS A 184 -4.68 -15.23 -4.07
CA LYS A 184 -3.73 -15.54 -3.01
C LYS A 184 -3.31 -14.25 -2.30
N VAL A 185 -3.48 -14.21 -0.98
CA VAL A 185 -3.07 -13.08 -0.14
C VAL A 185 -1.87 -13.50 0.73
N THR A 186 -0.85 -12.66 0.77
CA THR A 186 0.36 -12.86 1.57
C THR A 186 0.58 -11.65 2.49
N VAL A 187 0.63 -11.91 3.79
CA VAL A 187 0.92 -10.90 4.82
C VAL A 187 2.12 -11.38 5.63
N PRO A 188 3.21 -10.59 5.73
CA PRO A 188 4.36 -10.93 6.55
C PRO A 188 4.01 -11.14 8.01
N ALA A 189 4.79 -11.98 8.69
CA ALA A 189 4.57 -12.28 10.10
C ALA A 189 4.72 -11.05 11.01
N GLU A 190 5.47 -10.05 10.57
CA GLU A 190 5.72 -8.81 11.29
C GLU A 190 4.55 -7.82 11.22
N ASP A 191 3.70 -7.90 10.18
CA ASP A 191 2.58 -6.99 10.00
C ASP A 191 1.37 -7.42 10.83
N PHE A 192 0.47 -6.48 11.13
CA PHE A 192 -0.67 -6.71 12.02
C PHE A 192 -1.99 -7.01 11.29
N THR A 193 -2.03 -6.91 9.97
CA THR A 193 -3.20 -7.23 9.14
C THR A 193 -3.46 -8.72 9.10
N LEU A 194 -4.74 -9.11 9.08
CA LEU A 194 -5.21 -10.51 9.08
C LEU A 194 -4.66 -11.39 10.21
N LYS A 195 -4.21 -10.80 11.31
CA LYS A 195 -3.69 -11.57 12.44
C LYS A 195 -4.77 -11.95 13.44
N HIS A 196 -4.69 -13.19 13.87
CA HIS A 196 -5.33 -13.66 15.07
C HIS A 196 -4.30 -14.01 16.13
N TRP A 197 -4.62 -13.79 17.37
CA TRP A 197 -3.74 -14.09 18.52
C TRP A 197 -4.07 -15.44 19.14
N ALA A 198 -5.36 -15.74 19.22
CA ALA A 198 -5.87 -17.00 19.74
C ALA A 198 -7.26 -17.26 19.14
N ARG A 199 -7.56 -18.51 18.81
CA ARG A 199 -8.89 -18.90 18.35
C ARG A 199 -9.84 -18.88 19.54
N TYR A 200 -10.85 -18.00 19.47
CA TYR A 200 -11.84 -17.88 20.53
C TYR A 200 -12.48 -19.23 20.85
N GLY A 201 -12.49 -19.60 22.14
CA GLY A 201 -13.02 -20.87 22.61
C GLY A 201 -12.10 -22.09 22.47
N PHE A 202 -10.96 -21.97 21.77
CA PHE A 202 -10.01 -23.07 21.57
C PHE A 202 -8.63 -22.80 22.18
N ASP A 203 -8.01 -21.68 21.81
CA ASP A 203 -6.64 -21.37 22.21
C ASP A 203 -6.57 -20.18 23.16
N TYR A 204 -7.66 -19.46 23.34
CA TYR A 204 -7.70 -18.18 24.07
C TYR A 204 -7.03 -18.24 25.45
N TRP A 205 -7.25 -19.32 26.20
CA TRP A 205 -6.69 -19.47 27.54
C TRP A 205 -5.21 -19.82 27.55
N LYS A 206 -4.69 -20.36 26.47
CA LYS A 206 -3.26 -20.69 26.34
C LYS A 206 -2.41 -19.46 26.08
N GLU A 207 -2.99 -18.45 25.47
CA GLU A 207 -2.29 -17.24 25.02
C GLU A 207 -2.78 -15.96 25.73
N ALA A 208 -3.58 -16.07 26.79
CA ALA A 208 -4.17 -14.94 27.49
C ALA A 208 -3.14 -13.85 27.87
N ASN A 209 -1.93 -14.26 28.29
CA ASN A 209 -0.86 -13.33 28.61
C ASN A 209 -0.33 -12.61 27.36
N THR A 210 -0.25 -13.27 26.22
CA THR A 210 0.21 -12.68 24.96
C THR A 210 -0.82 -11.68 24.44
N VAL A 211 -2.10 -12.03 24.51
CA VAL A 211 -3.21 -11.12 24.17
C VAL A 211 -3.22 -9.91 25.08
N LYS A 212 -3.05 -10.11 26.40
CA LYS A 212 -2.98 -9.03 27.39
C LYS A 212 -1.81 -8.08 27.06
N GLN A 213 -0.61 -8.60 26.84
CA GLN A 213 0.57 -7.81 26.48
C GLN A 213 0.37 -7.03 25.18
N TYR A 214 -0.23 -7.65 24.18
CA TYR A 214 -0.53 -6.97 22.92
C TYR A 214 -1.52 -5.82 23.11
N VAL A 215 -2.64 -6.06 23.80
CA VAL A 215 -3.62 -5.00 24.08
C VAL A 215 -2.98 -3.88 24.91
N GLU A 216 -2.17 -4.24 25.90
CA GLU A 216 -1.41 -3.25 26.69
C GLU A 216 -0.47 -2.41 25.82
N SER A 217 0.17 -3.01 24.82
CA SER A 217 1.02 -2.28 23.88
C SER A 217 0.22 -1.29 23.02
N LEU A 218 -0.98 -1.68 22.60
CA LEU A 218 -1.86 -0.81 21.78
C LEU A 218 -2.41 0.37 22.54
N ILE A 219 -2.78 0.18 23.81
CA ILE A 219 -3.41 1.23 24.60
C ILE A 219 -2.41 2.04 25.45
N GLY A 220 -1.12 1.67 25.40
CA GLY A 220 -0.05 2.36 26.12
C GLY A 220 -0.16 2.29 27.65
N ARG A 221 -0.94 1.35 28.20
CA ARG A 221 -1.12 1.15 29.64
C ARG A 221 -1.33 -0.32 30.00
N LYS A 222 -0.97 -0.70 31.21
CA LYS A 222 -1.25 -2.04 31.72
C LYS A 222 -2.73 -2.23 32.03
N ILE A 223 -3.25 -3.41 31.71
CA ILE A 223 -4.59 -3.84 32.09
C ILE A 223 -4.50 -4.40 33.49
N ALA A 224 -5.35 -3.91 34.40
CA ALA A 224 -5.45 -4.46 35.74
C ALA A 224 -5.84 -5.95 35.71
N GLU A 225 -5.32 -6.73 36.65
CA GLU A 225 -5.64 -8.13 36.81
C GLU A 225 -7.06 -8.35 37.28
#